data_512bdd58e833a261997ba8d2d397c69a
#
_entry.id   512bdd58e833a261997ba8d2d397c69a
#
_cell.length_a   1.000
_cell.length_b   1.000
_cell.length_c   1.000
_cell.angle_alpha   90.00
_cell.angle_beta   90.00
_cell.angle_gamma   90.00
#
_symmetry.space_group_name_H-M   'P 1'
#
loop_
_entity.id
_entity.type
_entity.pdbx_description
1 polymer ?
#
loop_
_entity_poly.entity_id
_entity_poly.type
_entity_poly.pdbx_seq_one_letter_code
_entity_poly.pdbx_strand_id
1 'polypeptide(L)'
;MYFTAQQLDEFKAARDGLSGRYRTLMEKYIMLPLSSPEATEYARHGFARRLASLHHAVDRLFEVLPPDLEGIPNKAQLADASAFIQNALVHVYGCLDNLAWLWVKEPGIKKANRRGPTLQAI
;
A
#
# COMPACT_ATOMS: atom_id res chain seq x y z
N MET A 1 21.44 -4.03 -20.25
CA MET A 1 20.61 -3.12 -19.45
C MET A 1 19.36 -2.76 -20.25
N TYR A 2 18.19 -2.97 -19.67
CA TYR A 2 16.92 -2.77 -20.39
C TYR A 2 16.41 -1.35 -20.29
N PHE A 3 16.95 -0.57 -19.36
CA PHE A 3 16.51 0.80 -19.13
C PHE A 3 17.67 1.77 -19.24
N THR A 4 17.39 2.99 -19.64
CA THR A 4 18.41 4.06 -19.73
C THR A 4 18.79 4.53 -18.32
N ALA A 5 19.89 5.23 -18.18
CA ALA A 5 20.32 5.83 -16.91
C ALA A 5 19.25 6.77 -16.35
N GLN A 6 18.59 7.54 -17.22
CA GLN A 6 17.51 8.42 -16.79
C GLN A 6 16.31 7.63 -16.25
N GLN A 7 15.93 6.55 -16.90
CA GLN A 7 14.85 5.69 -16.45
C GLN A 7 15.17 5.03 -15.09
N LEU A 8 16.42 4.62 -14.90
CA LEU A 8 16.86 4.05 -13.62
C LEU A 8 16.78 5.07 -12.50
N ASP A 9 17.16 6.33 -12.77
CA ASP A 9 17.04 7.41 -11.80
C ASP A 9 15.58 7.69 -11.46
N GLU A 10 14.70 7.64 -12.44
CA GLU A 10 13.25 7.82 -12.24
C GLU A 10 12.66 6.70 -11.36
N PHE A 11 13.06 5.46 -11.61
CA PHE A 11 12.63 4.32 -10.77
C PHE A 11 13.11 4.46 -9.33
N LYS A 12 14.35 4.89 -9.15
CA LYS A 12 14.90 5.10 -7.81
C LYS A 12 14.16 6.20 -7.07
N ALA A 13 13.91 7.33 -7.74
CA ALA A 13 13.17 8.44 -7.17
C ALA A 13 11.74 8.03 -6.80
N ALA A 14 11.06 7.27 -7.65
CA ALA A 14 9.72 6.76 -7.39
C ALA A 14 9.68 5.83 -6.19
N ARG A 15 10.66 4.94 -6.07
CA ARG A 15 10.77 4.01 -4.95
C ARG A 15 11.03 4.75 -3.63
N ASP A 16 11.93 5.74 -3.65
CA ASP A 16 12.22 6.55 -2.48
C ASP A 16 10.98 7.35 -2.04
N GLY A 17 10.25 7.91 -3.01
CA GLY A 17 9.00 8.61 -2.76
C GLY A 17 7.92 7.71 -2.19
N LEU A 18 7.87 6.45 -2.62
CA LEU A 18 6.92 5.47 -2.13
C LEU A 18 7.14 5.17 -0.65
N SER A 19 8.39 5.05 -0.23
CA SER A 19 8.73 4.83 1.18
C SER A 19 8.25 5.98 2.07
N GLY A 20 8.39 7.22 1.61
CA GLY A 20 7.88 8.38 2.33
C GLY A 20 6.37 8.41 2.44
N ARG A 21 5.67 8.10 1.33
CA ARG A 21 4.20 8.01 1.32
C ARG A 21 3.69 6.91 2.22
N TYR A 22 4.37 5.76 2.22
CA TYR A 22 4.03 4.65 3.08
C TYR A 22 4.10 5.06 4.55
N ARG A 23 5.19 5.70 4.95
CA ARG A 23 5.38 6.14 6.33
C ARG A 23 4.30 7.13 6.76
N THR A 24 3.98 8.10 5.90
CA THR A 24 2.96 9.10 6.16
C THR A 24 1.58 8.46 6.33
N LEU A 25 1.23 7.51 5.46
CA LEU A 25 -0.05 6.79 5.56
C LEU A 25 -0.11 5.93 6.81
N MET A 26 0.97 5.25 7.14
CA MET A 26 1.04 4.41 8.34
C MET A 26 0.79 5.24 9.60
N GLU A 27 1.51 6.35 9.74
CA GLU A 27 1.35 7.25 10.89
C GLU A 27 -0.07 7.79 10.98
N LYS A 28 -0.63 8.21 9.85
CA LYS A 28 -1.97 8.77 9.79
C LYS A 28 -3.02 7.78 10.28
N TYR A 29 -2.98 6.55 9.81
CA TYR A 29 -4.01 5.56 10.15
C TYR A 29 -3.80 4.90 11.52
N ILE A 30 -2.56 4.80 11.99
CA ILE A 30 -2.29 4.32 13.35
C ILE A 30 -2.76 5.35 14.37
N MET A 31 -2.56 6.63 14.08
CA MET A 31 -2.89 7.72 15.01
C MET A 31 -4.29 8.29 14.82
N LEU A 32 -5.04 7.76 13.86
CA LEU A 32 -6.36 8.29 13.54
C LEU A 32 -7.32 8.20 14.74
N PRO A 33 -7.90 9.33 15.17
CA PRO A 33 -8.81 9.31 16.30
C PRO A 33 -10.19 8.80 15.88
N LEU A 34 -10.44 7.55 16.19
CA LEU A 34 -11.69 6.88 15.87
C LEU A 34 -12.49 6.61 17.14
N SER A 35 -13.81 6.78 17.08
CA SER A 35 -14.67 6.56 18.21
C SER A 35 -15.13 5.12 18.35
N SER A 36 -15.13 4.35 17.28
CA SER A 36 -15.53 2.96 17.29
C SER A 36 -14.35 2.02 17.51
N PRO A 37 -14.41 1.10 18.47
CA PRO A 37 -13.38 0.08 18.63
C PRO A 37 -13.22 -0.80 17.39
N GLU A 38 -14.31 -1.09 16.68
CA GLU A 38 -14.27 -1.87 15.46
C GLU A 38 -13.55 -1.11 14.36
N ALA A 39 -13.84 0.19 14.19
CA ALA A 39 -13.16 1.03 13.21
C ALA A 39 -11.65 1.11 13.51
N THR A 40 -11.28 1.22 14.78
CA THR A 40 -9.90 1.23 15.22
C THR A 40 -9.20 -0.07 14.83
N GLU A 41 -9.88 -1.20 14.97
CA GLU A 41 -9.36 -2.50 14.59
C GLU A 41 -9.09 -2.56 13.07
N TYR A 42 -10.04 -2.09 12.25
CA TYR A 42 -9.85 -2.06 10.80
C TYR A 42 -8.72 -1.10 10.37
N ALA A 43 -8.52 0.01 11.09
CA ALA A 43 -7.44 0.94 10.78
C ALA A 43 -6.07 0.38 11.17
N ARG A 44 -5.93 -0.11 12.39
CA ARG A 44 -4.63 -0.52 12.93
C ARG A 44 -4.25 -1.95 12.59
N HIS A 45 -5.18 -2.88 12.79
CA HIS A 45 -4.88 -4.29 12.57
C HIS A 45 -5.28 -4.79 11.18
N GLY A 46 -6.12 -4.06 10.47
CA GLY A 46 -6.46 -4.37 9.10
C GLY A 46 -5.60 -3.59 8.13
N PHE A 47 -5.94 -2.31 7.93
CA PHE A 47 -5.28 -1.47 6.92
C PHE A 47 -3.77 -1.33 7.13
N ALA A 48 -3.35 -0.95 8.33
CA ALA A 48 -1.93 -0.72 8.60
C ALA A 48 -1.08 -1.97 8.39
N ARG A 49 -1.57 -3.14 8.82
CA ARG A 49 -0.84 -4.39 8.61
C ARG A 49 -0.74 -4.76 7.14
N ARG A 50 -1.83 -4.59 6.37
CA ARG A 50 -1.82 -4.88 4.94
C ARG A 50 -0.93 -3.90 4.18
N LEU A 51 -0.92 -2.63 4.60
CA LEU A 51 -0.05 -1.63 4.00
C LEU A 51 1.42 -1.99 4.23
N ALA A 52 1.76 -2.46 5.44
CA ALA A 52 3.11 -2.93 5.75
C ALA A 52 3.52 -4.12 4.88
N SER A 53 2.60 -5.08 4.70
CA SER A 53 2.86 -6.26 3.86
C SER A 53 2.98 -5.88 2.39
N LEU A 54 2.19 -4.92 1.92
CA LEU A 54 2.28 -4.40 0.56
C LEU A 54 3.65 -3.74 0.33
N HIS A 55 4.08 -2.90 1.24
CA HIS A 55 5.38 -2.23 1.16
C HIS A 55 6.51 -3.25 1.14
N HIS A 56 6.43 -4.27 2.00
CA HIS A 56 7.42 -5.35 2.04
C HIS A 56 7.48 -6.11 0.71
N ALA A 57 6.32 -6.45 0.15
CA ALA A 57 6.26 -7.16 -1.14
C ALA A 57 6.89 -6.34 -2.27
N VAL A 58 6.63 -5.03 -2.30
CA VAL A 58 7.24 -4.14 -3.30
C VAL A 58 8.76 -4.07 -3.13
N ASP A 59 9.25 -3.94 -1.90
CA ASP A 59 10.69 -3.92 -1.64
C ASP A 59 11.35 -5.21 -2.06
N ARG A 60 10.76 -6.35 -1.74
CA ARG A 60 11.30 -7.66 -2.12
C ARG A 60 11.29 -7.85 -3.64
N LEU A 61 10.27 -7.35 -4.33
CA LEU A 61 10.22 -7.40 -5.78
C LEU A 61 11.41 -6.65 -6.40
N PHE A 62 11.72 -5.46 -5.90
CA PHE A 62 12.87 -4.69 -6.39
C PHE A 62 14.22 -5.32 -6.03
N GLU A 63 14.28 -6.11 -4.97
CA GLU A 63 15.50 -6.86 -4.63
C GLU A 63 15.71 -8.05 -5.56
N VAL A 64 14.63 -8.73 -5.94
CA VAL A 64 14.71 -9.91 -6.81
C VAL A 64 14.90 -9.52 -8.27
N LEU A 65 14.19 -8.47 -8.71
CA LEU A 65 14.30 -7.95 -10.06
C LEU A 65 14.63 -6.47 -10.02
N PRO A 66 15.87 -6.11 -9.69
CA PRO A 66 16.24 -4.70 -9.70
C PRO A 66 16.16 -4.13 -11.12
N PRO A 67 15.74 -2.88 -11.30
CA PRO A 67 15.62 -2.27 -12.63
C PRO A 67 16.94 -2.25 -13.42
N ASP A 68 18.07 -2.26 -12.70
CA ASP A 68 19.40 -2.27 -13.31
C ASP A 68 19.95 -3.70 -13.53
N LEU A 69 19.11 -4.71 -13.41
CA LEU A 69 19.54 -6.09 -13.64
C LEU A 69 20.07 -6.25 -15.04
N GLU A 70 21.24 -6.87 -15.14
CA GLU A 70 21.83 -7.21 -16.43
C GLU A 70 21.58 -8.68 -16.71
N GLY A 71 21.22 -8.96 -17.93
CA GLY A 71 20.92 -10.32 -18.34
C GLY A 71 19.49 -10.74 -18.09
N ILE A 72 19.21 -11.99 -18.39
CA ILE A 72 17.84 -12.53 -18.28
C ILE A 72 17.66 -13.14 -16.90
N PRO A 73 16.58 -12.81 -16.19
CA PRO A 73 16.30 -13.43 -14.91
C PRO A 73 16.14 -14.94 -15.03
N ASN A 74 16.62 -15.67 -14.03
CA ASN A 74 16.44 -17.13 -14.00
C ASN A 74 15.03 -17.49 -13.53
N LYS A 75 14.69 -18.78 -13.58
CA LYS A 75 13.38 -19.27 -13.20
C LYS A 75 13.01 -18.95 -11.75
N ALA A 76 13.96 -19.05 -10.85
CA ALA A 76 13.73 -18.77 -9.44
C ALA A 76 13.40 -17.29 -9.21
N GLN A 77 14.14 -16.40 -9.88
CA GLN A 77 13.86 -14.96 -9.80
C GLN A 77 12.48 -14.63 -10.35
N LEU A 78 12.08 -15.22 -11.46
CA LEU A 78 10.76 -14.99 -12.04
C LEU A 78 9.65 -15.54 -11.16
N ALA A 79 9.85 -16.70 -10.55
CA ALA A 79 8.86 -17.29 -9.64
C ALA A 79 8.69 -16.41 -8.39
N ASP A 80 9.79 -15.94 -7.81
CA ASP A 80 9.74 -15.08 -6.64
C ASP A 80 9.10 -13.73 -6.97
N ALA A 81 9.45 -13.13 -8.11
CA ALA A 81 8.86 -11.88 -8.56
C ALA A 81 7.35 -12.03 -8.77
N SER A 82 6.91 -13.12 -9.39
CA SER A 82 5.48 -13.39 -9.56
C SER A 82 4.76 -13.50 -8.23
N ALA A 83 5.35 -14.19 -7.26
CA ALA A 83 4.78 -14.35 -5.94
C ALA A 83 4.65 -12.99 -5.22
N PHE A 84 5.66 -12.14 -5.31
CA PHE A 84 5.62 -10.81 -4.68
C PHE A 84 4.60 -9.89 -5.34
N ILE A 85 4.45 -9.96 -6.67
CA ILE A 85 3.43 -9.19 -7.39
C ILE A 85 2.03 -9.64 -6.97
N GLN A 86 1.78 -10.94 -6.93
CA GLN A 86 0.50 -11.49 -6.50
C GLN A 86 0.19 -11.09 -5.06
N ASN A 87 1.18 -11.17 -4.19
CA ASN A 87 1.03 -10.79 -2.80
C ASN A 87 0.70 -9.29 -2.67
N ALA A 88 1.38 -8.46 -3.45
CA ALA A 88 1.10 -7.01 -3.47
C ALA A 88 -0.34 -6.73 -3.90
N LEU A 89 -0.84 -7.40 -4.94
CA LEU A 89 -2.21 -7.23 -5.40
C LEU A 89 -3.24 -7.64 -4.34
N VAL A 90 -3.00 -8.76 -3.67
CA VAL A 90 -3.88 -9.21 -2.58
C VAL A 90 -3.95 -8.16 -1.47
N HIS A 91 -2.82 -7.58 -1.12
CA HIS A 91 -2.78 -6.57 -0.06
C HIS A 91 -3.39 -5.23 -0.49
N VAL A 92 -3.30 -4.86 -1.78
CA VAL A 92 -4.02 -3.69 -2.30
C VAL A 92 -5.52 -3.87 -2.11
N TYR A 93 -6.07 -5.02 -2.51
CA TYR A 93 -7.48 -5.31 -2.32
C TYR A 93 -7.86 -5.34 -0.85
N GLY A 94 -7.02 -5.95 -0.02
CA GLY A 94 -7.24 -5.99 1.42
C GLY A 94 -7.23 -4.61 2.07
N CYS A 95 -6.35 -3.71 1.62
CA CYS A 95 -6.33 -2.34 2.10
C CYS A 95 -7.64 -1.62 1.76
N LEU A 96 -8.12 -1.76 0.53
CA LEU A 96 -9.37 -1.13 0.10
C LEU A 96 -10.57 -1.69 0.88
N ASP A 97 -10.59 -2.99 1.11
CA ASP A 97 -11.63 -3.64 1.89
C ASP A 97 -11.64 -3.13 3.34
N ASN A 98 -10.48 -3.02 3.96
CA ASN A 98 -10.38 -2.51 5.32
C ASN A 98 -10.78 -1.05 5.43
N LEU A 99 -10.47 -0.23 4.43
CA LEU A 99 -10.91 1.17 4.39
C LEU A 99 -12.43 1.27 4.26
N ALA A 100 -13.05 0.40 3.46
CA ALA A 100 -14.50 0.34 3.31
C ALA A 100 -15.17 -0.02 4.64
N TRP A 101 -14.65 -1.02 5.34
CA TRP A 101 -15.19 -1.41 6.64
C TRP A 101 -14.97 -0.33 7.72
N LEU A 102 -13.82 0.35 7.70
CA LEU A 102 -13.55 1.47 8.57
C LEU A 102 -14.60 2.56 8.36
N TRP A 103 -14.93 2.85 7.11
CA TRP A 103 -15.95 3.82 6.75
C TRP A 103 -17.31 3.41 7.31
N VAL A 104 -17.67 2.14 7.16
CA VAL A 104 -18.96 1.61 7.64
C VAL A 104 -19.06 1.64 9.16
N LYS A 105 -17.97 1.35 9.84
CA LYS A 105 -17.97 1.19 11.31
C LYS A 105 -17.72 2.47 12.09
N GLU A 106 -17.25 3.54 11.44
CA GLU A 106 -16.98 4.79 12.14
C GLU A 106 -18.19 5.71 12.12
N PRO A 107 -18.85 5.95 13.26
CA PRO A 107 -20.04 6.80 13.32
C PRO A 107 -19.81 8.23 12.85
N GLY A 108 -18.62 8.77 13.10
CA GLY A 108 -18.26 10.13 12.70
C GLY A 108 -18.32 10.32 11.19
N ILE A 109 -17.82 9.35 10.44
CA ILE A 109 -17.82 9.37 8.98
C ILE A 109 -19.26 9.29 8.46
N LYS A 110 -20.07 8.37 8.99
CA LYS A 110 -21.47 8.24 8.61
C LYS A 110 -22.24 9.52 8.87
N LYS A 111 -21.98 10.16 10.00
CA LYS A 111 -22.63 11.38 10.37
C LYS A 111 -22.28 12.51 9.42
N ALA A 112 -21.01 12.64 9.03
CA ALA A 112 -20.55 13.61 8.07
C ALA A 112 -21.21 13.38 6.71
N ASN A 113 -21.34 12.13 6.29
CA ASN A 113 -21.95 11.79 5.02
C ASN A 113 -23.43 12.13 4.98
N ARG A 114 -24.15 11.99 6.07
CA ARG A 114 -25.56 12.32 6.13
C ARG A 114 -25.81 13.83 6.06
N ARG A 115 -24.83 14.64 6.45
CA ARG A 115 -24.98 16.07 6.49
C ARG A 115 -24.65 16.76 5.18
N GLY A 116 -24.01 16.13 4.29
CA GLY A 116 -23.53 16.77 3.11
C GLY A 116 -23.58 15.94 1.87
N PRO A 117 -23.66 16.65 0.79
CA PRO A 117 -23.77 16.03 -0.51
C PRO A 117 -22.45 15.51 -0.85
N THR A 118 -21.64 15.39 -0.08
CA THR A 118 -20.43 15.36 -0.50
C THR A 118 -19.75 14.22 -0.21
N LEU A 119 -19.85 13.53 -0.85
CA LEU A 119 -19.16 12.57 -1.07
C LEU A 119 -17.85 12.72 -1.19
N GLN A 120 -17.53 13.73 -1.34
CA GLN A 120 -16.33 14.17 -1.57
C GLN A 120 -15.58 13.97 -0.39
N ALA A 121 -16.11 13.87 0.61
CA ALA A 121 -15.43 13.60 1.85
C ALA A 121 -14.55 12.36 1.73
N ILE A 122 -14.68 11.71 0.68
CA ILE A 122 -13.84 10.55 0.51
C ILE A 122 -12.43 10.85 -0.01
#